data_d329469a6e72b1187a30dab2546ba04d
#
_entry.id   d329469a6e72b1187a30dab2546ba04d
#
_cell.length_a   1.000
_cell.length_b   1.000
_cell.length_c   1.000
_cell.angle_alpha   90.00
_cell.angle_beta   90.00
_cell.angle_gamma   90.00
#
_symmetry.space_group_name_H-M   'P 1'
#
loop_
_entity.id
_entity.type
_entity.pdbx_description
1 polymer ?
#
loop_
_entity_poly.entity_id
_entity_poly.type
_entity_poly.pdbx_seq_one_letter_code
_entity_poly.pdbx_strand_id
1 'polypeptide(L)'
;MLVRRGWAISWHCSTAGADGMNIYKICDAKIWKDARESGLFHGAGIDLEDGYIHFSTATQLADTARLHFRHREGQLLITVDASRLDLTWEPSRGGDLFPHLYDSLPMGAVTDVQVMPLDADGVPCPEGGFPEG
;
A
#
# COMPACT_ATOMS: atom_id res chain seq x y z
N MET A 1 -20.46 1.12 10.97
CA MET A 1 -20.17 1.24 10.96
C MET A 1 -19.77 1.15 10.83
N LEU A 2 -19.36 1.18 10.91
CA LEU A 2 -18.84 1.31 10.87
C LEU A 2 -18.23 1.46 10.82
N VAL A 3 -17.76 1.71 11.12
CA VAL A 3 -17.12 2.13 11.20
C VAL A 3 -16.54 2.28 11.34
N ARG A 4 -16.12 2.44 11.78
CA ARG A 4 -15.62 2.80 12.12
C ARG A 4 -15.00 3.07 12.22
N ARG A 5 -14.67 3.24 12.39
CA ARG A 5 -14.14 3.63 12.61
C ARG A 5 -13.51 4.18 12.45
N GLY A 6 -13.18 4.15 12.26
CA GLY A 6 -12.70 4.92 12.26
C GLY A 6 -12.30 5.27 11.94
N TRP A 7 -12.09 5.70 12.39
CA TRP A 7 -12.03 6.10 12.31
C TRP A 7 -12.15 6.68 12.16
N ALA A 8 -12.15 6.84 11.92
CA ALA A 8 -12.53 7.47 11.72
C ALA A 8 -12.82 7.90 11.41
N ILE A 9 -12.81 8.14 11.49
CA ILE A 9 -13.26 8.64 11.28
C ILE A 9 -13.50 8.91 10.87
N SER A 10 -13.57 9.17 10.89
CA SER A 10 -13.99 9.52 10.56
C SER A 10 -14.17 9.92 10.10
N TRP A 11 -14.25 10.28 10.04
CA TRP A 11 -14.61 10.59 9.70
C TRP A 11 -15.02 10.72 8.95
N HIS A 12 -15.22 10.98 8.68
CA HIS A 12 -15.69 11.00 8.01
C HIS A 12 -15.86 11.22 7.26
N CYS A 13 -16.10 11.69 7.04
CA CYS A 13 -16.19 12.02 6.21
C CYS A 13 -16.23 12.00 5.30
N SER A 14 -16.34 12.33 4.84
CA SER A 14 -16.25 12.45 3.86
C SER A 14 -16.27 12.32 2.93
N THR A 15 -16.32 12.71 2.57
CA THR A 15 -16.09 12.67 1.62
C THR A 15 -15.82 12.11 0.88
N ALA A 16 -15.96 12.50 0.29
CA ALA A 16 -15.56 11.90 -0.43
C ALA A 16 -14.95 11.33 -0.36
N GLY A 17 -15.04 11.33 -0.14
CA GLY A 17 -14.54 10.93 0.06
C GLY A 17 -14.28 10.50 0.87
N ALA A 18 -14.57 10.90 1.25
CA ALA A 18 -14.10 10.63 1.99
C ALA A 18 -13.80 9.79 2.30
N ASP A 19 -14.13 9.82 2.14
CA ASP A 19 -13.76 8.80 2.39
C ASP A 19 -12.75 8.23 2.02
N GLY A 20 -12.38 8.20 1.48
CA GLY A 20 -11.41 7.27 1.13
C GLY A 20 -10.03 7.77 0.97
N MET A 21 -9.25 7.41 1.86
CA MET A 21 -7.83 7.57 1.75
C MET A 21 -7.27 6.32 1.08
N ASN A 22 -6.41 6.49 0.07
CA ASN A 22 -5.70 5.39 -0.55
C ASN A 22 -4.33 5.22 0.09
N ILE A 23 -3.93 3.97 0.29
CA ILE A 23 -2.57 3.63 0.65
C ILE A 23 -2.04 2.65 -0.40
N TYR A 24 -0.74 2.46 -0.42
CA TYR A 24 -0.09 1.80 -1.53
C TYR A 24 0.92 0.78 -1.05
N LYS A 25 1.04 -0.30 -1.82
CA LYS A 25 2.03 -1.35 -1.58
C LYS A 25 2.73 -1.67 -2.89
N ILE A 26 4.06 -1.77 -2.85
CA ILE A 26 4.84 -2.29 -3.98
C ILE A 26 5.09 -3.76 -3.69
N CYS A 27 4.71 -4.62 -4.63
CA CYS A 27 4.79 -6.06 -4.42
C CYS A 27 5.23 -6.77 -5.70
N ASP A 28 6.06 -7.78 -5.54
CA ASP A 28 6.47 -8.64 -6.64
C ASP A 28 5.25 -9.28 -7.29
N ALA A 29 5.23 -9.29 -8.63
CA ALA A 29 4.06 -9.79 -9.38
C ALA A 29 3.74 -11.25 -9.10
N LYS A 30 4.75 -12.09 -8.88
CA LYS A 30 4.51 -13.51 -8.60
C LYS A 30 3.89 -13.71 -7.23
N ILE A 31 4.39 -12.98 -6.23
CA ILE A 31 3.84 -13.06 -4.88
C ILE A 31 2.41 -12.55 -4.89
N TRP A 32 2.15 -11.48 -5.62
CA TRP A 32 0.80 -10.92 -5.70
C TRP A 32 -0.17 -11.88 -6.40
N LYS A 33 0.29 -12.54 -7.47
CA LYS A 33 -0.56 -13.51 -8.17
C LYS A 33 -1.05 -14.61 -7.23
N ASP A 34 -0.13 -15.15 -6.42
CA ASP A 34 -0.49 -16.20 -5.46
C ASP A 34 -1.49 -15.69 -4.43
N ALA A 35 -1.32 -14.46 -3.96
CA ALA A 35 -2.24 -13.85 -3.01
C ALA A 35 -3.64 -13.68 -3.60
N ARG A 36 -3.71 -13.26 -4.86
CA ARG A 36 -5.00 -13.10 -5.54
C ARG A 36 -5.73 -14.43 -5.65
N GLU A 37 -5.01 -15.50 -5.94
CA GLU A 37 -5.62 -16.82 -6.08
C GLU A 37 -6.13 -17.34 -4.75
N SER A 38 -5.45 -17.01 -3.64
CA SER A 38 -5.89 -17.46 -2.32
C SER A 38 -6.95 -16.57 -1.71
N GLY A 39 -7.08 -15.33 -2.17
CA GLY A 39 -8.05 -14.35 -1.64
C GLY A 39 -7.52 -13.47 -0.52
N LEU A 40 -6.33 -13.76 -0.01
CA LEU A 40 -5.71 -12.98 1.07
C LEU A 40 -4.23 -12.76 0.79
N PHE A 41 -3.75 -11.56 1.09
CA PHE A 41 -2.33 -11.27 1.02
C PHE A 41 -1.79 -11.19 2.46
N HIS A 42 -0.80 -12.02 2.76
CA HIS A 42 -0.24 -12.12 4.11
C HIS A 42 1.06 -11.34 4.30
N GLY A 43 1.52 -10.68 3.26
CA GLY A 43 2.78 -9.94 3.28
C GLY A 43 3.82 -10.54 2.36
N ALA A 44 4.87 -9.78 2.10
CA ALA A 44 5.98 -10.18 1.25
C ALA A 44 7.28 -9.62 1.83
N GLY A 45 8.36 -10.39 1.68
CA GLY A 45 9.68 -9.93 2.10
C GLY A 45 9.72 -9.54 3.57
N ILE A 46 10.08 -8.28 3.83
CA ILE A 46 10.24 -7.79 5.20
C ILE A 46 8.94 -7.79 6.00
N ASP A 47 7.78 -7.77 5.32
CA ASP A 47 6.49 -7.87 6.03
C ASP A 47 6.44 -9.13 6.89
N LEU A 48 6.94 -10.23 6.35
CA LEU A 48 6.91 -11.52 7.05
C LEU A 48 7.87 -11.53 8.23
N GLU A 49 8.98 -10.82 8.12
CA GLU A 49 9.95 -10.72 9.22
C GLU A 49 9.44 -9.81 10.33
N ASP A 50 8.80 -8.70 9.96
CA ASP A 50 8.35 -7.71 10.93
C ASP A 50 7.00 -8.05 11.54
N GLY A 51 6.23 -8.92 10.91
CA GLY A 51 4.95 -9.37 11.44
C GLY A 51 3.77 -8.45 11.10
N TYR A 52 3.94 -7.55 10.13
CA TYR A 52 2.86 -6.69 9.65
C TYR A 52 3.14 -6.27 8.22
N ILE A 53 2.08 -5.91 7.50
CA ILE A 53 2.20 -5.47 6.11
C ILE A 53 2.51 -3.97 6.09
N HIS A 54 3.56 -3.60 5.37
CA HIS A 54 4.00 -2.21 5.22
C HIS A 54 3.30 -1.57 4.03
N PHE A 55 2.71 -0.40 4.26
CA PHE A 55 2.12 0.40 3.18
C PHE A 55 2.76 1.79 3.18
N SER A 56 2.52 2.54 2.13
CA SER A 56 2.96 3.93 2.00
C SER A 56 1.77 4.80 1.63
N THR A 57 1.80 6.06 2.08
CA THR A 57 0.87 7.06 1.56
C THR A 57 1.34 7.50 0.18
N ALA A 58 0.51 8.27 -0.53
CA ALA A 58 0.88 8.76 -1.85
C ALA A 58 2.17 9.60 -1.81
N THR A 59 2.34 10.41 -0.77
CA THR A 59 3.53 11.26 -0.65
C THR A 59 4.78 10.49 -0.27
N GLN A 60 4.64 9.31 0.34
CA GLN A 60 5.78 8.47 0.74
C GLN A 60 6.21 7.49 -0.35
N LEU A 61 5.33 7.23 -1.30
CA LEU A 61 5.49 6.10 -2.22
C LEU A 61 6.74 6.21 -3.10
N ALA A 62 7.01 7.38 -3.66
CA ALA A 62 8.16 7.56 -4.54
C ALA A 62 9.48 7.28 -3.81
N ASP A 63 9.59 7.74 -2.57
CA ASP A 63 10.78 7.48 -1.76
C ASP A 63 10.89 5.99 -1.41
N THR A 64 9.78 5.35 -1.11
CA THR A 64 9.78 3.91 -0.83
C THR A 64 10.28 3.14 -2.04
N ALA A 65 9.81 3.48 -3.24
CA ALA A 65 10.26 2.83 -4.48
C ALA A 65 11.76 3.04 -4.69
N ARG A 66 12.23 4.26 -4.50
CA ARG A 66 13.62 4.62 -4.72
C ARG A 66 14.56 3.95 -3.72
N LEU A 67 14.16 3.91 -2.45
CA LEU A 67 15.04 3.42 -1.39
C LEU A 67 15.07 1.90 -1.29
N HIS A 68 13.96 1.23 -1.57
CA HIS A 68 13.82 -0.19 -1.27
C HIS A 68 13.62 -1.08 -2.50
N PHE A 69 13.28 -0.51 -3.64
CA PHE A 69 12.92 -1.31 -4.82
C PHE A 69 13.72 -0.95 -6.08
N ARG A 70 14.73 -0.09 -5.95
CA ARG A 70 15.54 0.28 -7.12
C ARG A 70 16.13 -0.96 -7.79
N HIS A 71 16.04 -0.99 -9.11
CA HIS A 71 16.54 -2.07 -9.99
C HIS A 71 15.77 -3.39 -9.82
N ARG A 72 14.62 -3.37 -9.17
CA ARG A 72 13.77 -4.56 -9.05
C ARG A 72 12.69 -4.53 -10.12
N GLU A 73 12.83 -5.40 -11.10
CA GLU A 73 11.82 -5.56 -12.15
C GLU A 73 10.65 -6.38 -11.64
N GLY A 74 9.54 -6.33 -12.37
CA GLY A 74 8.39 -7.19 -12.06
C GLY A 74 7.60 -6.75 -10.84
N GLN A 75 7.68 -5.49 -10.47
CA GLN A 75 6.93 -4.97 -9.31
C GLN A 75 5.57 -4.43 -9.75
N LEU A 76 4.60 -4.56 -8.86
CA LEU A 76 3.25 -4.03 -9.05
C LEU A 76 2.97 -2.97 -7.99
N LEU A 77 2.19 -1.97 -8.39
CA LEU A 77 1.66 -0.98 -7.45
C LEU A 77 0.24 -1.38 -7.09
N ILE A 78 0.04 -1.70 -5.82
CA ILE A 78 -1.25 -2.13 -5.29
C ILE A 78 -1.86 -0.94 -4.56
N THR A 79 -3.02 -0.50 -5.00
CA THR A 79 -3.77 0.57 -4.34
C THR A 79 -4.85 -0.04 -3.47
N VAL A 80 -4.93 0.42 -2.23
CA VAL A 80 -5.81 -0.15 -1.22
C VAL A 80 -6.63 0.96 -0.57
N ASP A 81 -7.90 0.68 -0.34
CA ASP A 81 -8.79 1.60 0.38
C ASP A 81 -8.55 1.46 1.88
N ALA A 82 -7.88 2.44 2.47
CA ALA A 82 -7.52 2.42 3.89
C ALA A 82 -8.74 2.38 4.80
N SER A 83 -9.89 2.89 4.35
CA SER A 83 -11.10 2.90 5.17
C SER A 83 -11.65 1.50 5.44
N ARG A 84 -11.18 0.51 4.69
CA ARG A 84 -11.62 -0.88 4.85
C ARG A 84 -10.71 -1.70 5.76
N LEU A 85 -9.68 -1.04 6.33
CA LEU A 85 -8.66 -1.74 7.11
C LEU A 85 -8.50 -1.09 8.47
N ASP A 86 -8.10 -1.91 9.44
CA ASP A 86 -7.76 -1.44 10.78
C ASP A 86 -6.25 -1.23 10.84
N LEU A 87 -5.82 -0.06 10.44
CA LEU A 87 -4.41 0.28 10.28
C LEU A 87 -3.82 0.85 11.56
N THR A 88 -2.55 0.54 11.80
CA THR A 88 -1.74 1.17 12.85
C THR A 88 -0.73 2.07 12.18
N TRP A 89 -0.74 3.35 12.55
CA TRP A 89 0.20 4.33 11.99
C TRP A 89 1.38 4.44 12.94
N GLU A 90 2.55 4.07 12.46
CA GLU A 90 3.73 3.95 13.30
C GLU A 90 4.92 4.67 12.69
N PRO A 91 5.80 5.28 13.51
CA PRO A 91 7.00 5.93 12.98
C PRO A 91 7.89 4.92 12.27
N SER A 92 8.44 5.33 11.16
CA SER A 92 9.40 4.54 10.42
C SER A 92 10.45 5.49 9.87
N ARG A 93 10.93 5.25 8.70
CA ARG A 93 11.98 6.03 8.05
C ARG A 93 11.80 7.55 8.28
N GLY A 94 12.80 8.20 8.88
CA GLY A 94 12.78 9.64 9.13
C GLY A 94 11.78 10.11 10.17
N GLY A 95 11.16 9.21 10.89
CA GLY A 95 10.17 9.55 11.91
C GLY A 95 8.75 9.76 11.38
N ASP A 96 8.54 9.69 10.07
CA ASP A 96 7.20 9.81 9.49
C ASP A 96 6.35 8.60 9.85
N LEU A 97 5.05 8.82 9.99
CA LEU A 97 4.12 7.73 10.26
C LEU A 97 3.77 7.01 8.97
N PHE A 98 3.92 5.70 9.00
CA PHE A 98 3.55 4.81 7.89
C PHE A 98 2.41 3.91 8.31
N PRO A 99 1.46 3.62 7.41
CA PRO A 99 0.36 2.71 7.76
C PRO A 99 0.82 1.26 7.72
N HIS A 100 0.58 0.55 8.82
CA HIS A 100 0.91 -0.87 8.95
C HIS A 100 -0.34 -1.67 9.23
N LEU A 101 -0.46 -2.84 8.61
CA LEU A 101 -1.58 -3.74 8.83
C LEU A 101 -1.09 -5.00 9.53
N TYR A 102 -1.60 -5.21 10.76
CA TYR A 102 -1.25 -6.38 11.57
C TYR A 102 -2.22 -7.53 11.33
N ASP A 103 -2.65 -7.70 10.09
CA ASP A 103 -3.59 -8.72 9.69
C ASP A 103 -3.36 -9.01 8.21
N SER A 104 -4.07 -9.97 7.66
CA SER A 104 -4.00 -10.24 6.22
C SER A 104 -4.82 -9.20 5.46
N LEU A 105 -4.38 -8.87 4.26
CA LEU A 105 -5.08 -7.92 3.40
C LEU A 105 -6.11 -8.67 2.56
N PRO A 106 -7.42 -8.39 2.76
CA PRO A 106 -8.43 -9.01 1.92
C PRO A 106 -8.45 -8.37 0.53
N MET A 107 -8.70 -9.18 -0.49
CA MET A 107 -8.74 -8.66 -1.86
C MET A 107 -9.84 -7.62 -2.07
N GLY A 108 -10.90 -7.65 -1.26
CA GLY A 108 -11.97 -6.65 -1.37
C GLY A 108 -11.55 -5.23 -1.02
N ALA A 109 -10.41 -5.05 -0.33
CA ALA A 109 -9.89 -3.72 -0.02
C ALA A 109 -9.01 -3.17 -1.13
N VAL A 110 -8.61 -3.99 -2.10
CA VAL A 110 -7.76 -3.57 -3.22
C VAL A 110 -8.62 -2.91 -4.28
N THR A 111 -8.25 -1.70 -4.69
CA THR A 111 -9.03 -0.94 -5.67
C THR A 111 -8.35 -0.85 -7.04
N ASP A 112 -7.03 -1.05 -7.09
CA ASP A 112 -6.31 -0.98 -8.36
C ASP A 112 -4.99 -1.70 -8.27
N VAL A 113 -4.52 -2.21 -9.39
CA VAL A 113 -3.21 -2.86 -9.52
C VAL A 113 -2.59 -2.40 -10.83
N GLN A 114 -1.38 -1.85 -10.76
CA GLN A 114 -0.67 -1.36 -11.95
C GLN A 114 0.72 -1.94 -12.03
N VAL A 115 1.18 -2.18 -13.25
CA VAL A 115 2.57 -2.58 -13.51
C VAL A 115 3.47 -1.37 -13.27
N MET A 116 4.65 -1.60 -12.72
CA MET A 116 5.64 -0.55 -12.45
C MET A 116 6.93 -0.85 -13.22
N PRO A 117 7.03 -0.41 -14.49
CA PRO A 117 8.31 -0.54 -15.21
C PRO A 117 9.37 0.33 -14.54
N LEU A 118 10.64 -0.04 -14.76
CA LEU A 118 11.75 0.77 -14.24
C LEU A 118 11.88 2.05 -15.06
N ASP A 119 12.09 3.17 -14.37
CA ASP A 119 12.36 4.44 -15.06
C ASP A 119 13.85 4.54 -15.43
N ALA A 120 14.28 5.70 -15.91
CA ALA A 120 15.66 5.92 -16.35
C ALA A 120 16.68 5.72 -15.23
N ASP A 121 16.27 5.91 -13.98
CA ASP A 121 17.13 5.74 -12.81
C ASP A 121 17.04 4.35 -12.21
N GLY A 122 16.26 3.45 -12.81
CA GLY A 122 16.07 2.10 -12.32
C GLY A 122 15.05 1.99 -11.19
N VAL A 123 14.20 3.00 -11.03
CA VAL A 123 13.18 3.01 -9.98
C VAL A 123 11.84 2.52 -10.54
N PRO A 124 11.19 1.54 -9.91
CA PRO A 124 9.86 1.13 -10.35
C PRO A 124 8.90 2.32 -10.27
N CYS A 125 8.22 2.60 -11.36
CA CYS A 125 7.33 3.75 -11.47
C CYS A 125 6.17 3.41 -12.38
N PRO A 126 4.92 3.65 -11.96
CA PRO A 126 3.79 3.37 -12.86
C PRO A 126 3.83 4.32 -14.05
N GLU A 127 3.29 3.87 -15.18
CA GLU A 127 3.13 4.75 -16.33
C GLU A 127 2.23 5.91 -15.91
N GLY A 128 2.58 7.11 -16.30
CA GLY A 128 1.85 8.28 -15.86
C GLY A 128 2.32 8.85 -14.53
N GLY A 129 3.30 8.21 -13.88
CA GLY A 129 3.90 8.70 -12.63
C GLY A 129 3.23 8.18 -11.38
N PHE A 130 3.77 8.58 -10.23
CA PHE A 130 3.24 8.19 -8.94
C PHE A 130 1.96 8.97 -8.64
N PRO A 131 1.02 8.36 -7.89
CA PRO A 131 -0.19 9.07 -7.49
C PRO A 131 0.15 10.28 -6.63
N GLU A 132 -0.65 11.31 -6.73
CA GLU A 132 -0.48 12.54 -5.94
C GLU A 132 -1.26 12.42 -4.63
N GLY A 133 -0.66 12.98 -3.59
CA GLY A 133 -1.24 12.91 -2.26
C GLY A 133 -2.31 13.93 -1.96
#